data_8a19be8bd67da7c28e4db713cf3085cb
#
_entry.id   8a19be8bd67da7c28e4db713cf3085cb
#
_cell.length_a   1.000
_cell.length_b   1.000
_cell.length_c   1.000
_cell.angle_alpha   90.00
_cell.angle_beta   90.00
_cell.angle_gamma   90.00
#
_symmetry.space_group_name_H-M   'P 1'
#
loop_
_entity.id
_entity.type
_entity.pdbx_description
1 polymer ?
#
loop_
_entity_poly.entity_id
_entity_poly.type
_entity_poly.pdbx_seq_one_letter_code
_entity_poly.pdbx_strand_id
1 'polypeptide(L)'
;MILATVFAAILGHAVPEWPAKSPDLWVQGGPLTLAGLRGRVVLIRFFMDADCPYCRGTAPALNAYHDEFADRGLVVIGMYTPKPHPREVTADEVRGTVKAYGFTFPVAVDADWGALHRLWLDRVPKAKFTSSSLLIDRRGILRHVQEGGLYAKDAADPQARRDYEDMRAAIVELLAEPAP
;
A
#
# COMPACT_ATOMS: atom_id res chain seq x y z
N MET A 1 23.15 -6.19 -1.16
CA MET A 1 23.64 -4.79 -1.21
C MET A 1 23.13 -3.98 -2.42
N ILE A 2 22.46 -4.57 -3.40
CA ILE A 2 21.96 -3.87 -4.61
C ILE A 2 20.52 -3.27 -4.41
N LEU A 3 19.69 -3.85 -3.55
CA LEU A 3 18.33 -3.34 -3.30
C LEU A 3 18.29 -1.97 -2.59
N ALA A 4 19.20 -1.72 -1.66
CA ALA A 4 19.22 -0.44 -0.92
C ALA A 4 19.49 0.77 -1.82
N THR A 5 20.13 0.58 -2.99
CA THR A 5 20.49 1.68 -3.90
C THR A 5 19.34 2.10 -4.82
N VAL A 6 18.39 1.21 -5.10
CA VAL A 6 17.29 1.48 -6.05
C VAL A 6 16.23 2.40 -5.43
N PHE A 7 16.00 2.30 -4.11
CA PHE A 7 14.98 3.11 -3.42
C PHE A 7 15.55 4.41 -2.81
N ALA A 8 16.88 4.56 -2.77
CA ALA A 8 17.52 5.77 -2.26
C ALA A 8 17.03 7.06 -2.95
N ALA A 9 16.60 6.95 -4.21
CA ALA A 9 16.07 8.08 -4.96
C ALA A 9 14.70 8.59 -4.49
N ILE A 10 13.93 7.78 -3.76
CA ILE A 10 12.56 8.14 -3.33
C ILE A 10 12.35 8.10 -1.82
N LEU A 11 13.17 7.35 -1.08
CA LEU A 11 13.13 7.33 0.39
C LEU A 11 13.57 8.69 0.95
N GLY A 12 12.86 9.16 1.98
CA GLY A 12 13.11 10.46 2.58
C GLY A 12 12.51 11.64 1.82
N HIS A 13 11.84 11.40 0.69
CA HIS A 13 11.19 12.45 -0.11
C HIS A 13 9.67 12.46 0.06
N ALA A 14 9.08 13.64 -0.14
CA ALA A 14 7.65 13.82 -0.11
C ALA A 14 6.95 12.95 -1.18
N VAL A 15 5.88 12.29 -0.78
CA VAL A 15 5.02 11.53 -1.68
C VAL A 15 4.04 12.50 -2.35
N PRO A 16 3.94 12.50 -3.69
CA PRO A 16 2.97 13.35 -4.40
C PRO A 16 1.54 12.86 -4.13
N GLU A 17 0.57 13.75 -4.26
CA GLU A 17 -0.83 13.40 -4.15
C GLU A 17 -1.24 12.41 -5.27
N TRP A 18 -2.05 11.43 -4.95
CA TRP A 18 -2.63 10.54 -5.96
C TRP A 18 -3.82 11.19 -6.70
N PRO A 19 -4.15 10.74 -7.91
CA PRO A 19 -5.25 11.35 -8.69
C PRO A 19 -6.65 10.97 -8.20
N ALA A 20 -6.80 9.93 -7.39
CA ALA A 20 -8.08 9.37 -6.95
C ALA A 20 -8.82 10.28 -5.94
N LYS A 21 -9.26 11.43 -6.40
CA LYS A 21 -10.00 12.43 -5.59
C LYS A 21 -11.53 12.25 -5.66
N SER A 22 -12.03 11.55 -6.69
CA SER A 22 -13.47 11.33 -6.85
C SER A 22 -13.98 10.28 -5.88
N PRO A 23 -15.14 10.48 -5.26
CA PRO A 23 -15.81 9.45 -4.45
C PRO A 23 -16.05 8.14 -5.23
N ASP A 24 -16.30 8.24 -6.54
CA ASP A 24 -16.59 7.10 -7.40
C ASP A 24 -15.41 6.15 -7.59
N LEU A 25 -14.18 6.62 -7.28
CA LEU A 25 -12.98 5.81 -7.29
C LEU A 25 -12.75 5.02 -5.99
N TRP A 26 -13.61 5.22 -4.98
CA TRP A 26 -13.51 4.54 -3.69
C TRP A 26 -14.65 3.53 -3.54
N VAL A 27 -14.30 2.27 -3.42
CA VAL A 27 -15.29 1.20 -3.18
C VAL A 27 -15.56 0.99 -1.70
N GLN A 28 -14.67 1.50 -0.83
CA GLN A 28 -14.77 1.43 0.62
C GLN A 28 -13.98 2.57 1.28
N GLY A 29 -14.55 3.21 2.31
CA GLY A 29 -13.85 4.05 3.28
C GLY A 29 -13.18 5.34 2.76
N GLY A 30 -13.62 5.89 1.62
CA GLY A 30 -13.09 7.12 1.04
C GLY A 30 -14.16 8.20 0.79
N PRO A 31 -13.82 9.30 0.09
CA PRO A 31 -12.51 9.60 -0.51
C PRO A 31 -11.48 10.13 0.50
N LEU A 32 -10.21 9.74 0.31
CA LEU A 32 -9.08 10.21 1.11
C LEU A 32 -8.06 10.92 0.22
N THR A 33 -7.30 11.83 0.80
CA THR A 33 -6.16 12.51 0.16
C THR A 33 -4.94 12.45 1.08
N LEU A 34 -3.72 12.41 0.53
CA LEU A 34 -2.51 12.49 1.36
C LEU A 34 -2.45 13.78 2.16
N ALA A 35 -2.94 14.89 1.60
CA ALA A 35 -3.04 16.15 2.31
C ALA A 35 -3.97 16.04 3.54
N GLY A 36 -5.11 15.36 3.41
CA GLY A 36 -6.07 15.14 4.50
C GLY A 36 -5.57 14.13 5.54
N LEU A 37 -4.56 13.34 5.21
CA LEU A 37 -3.95 12.34 6.08
C LEU A 37 -2.70 12.82 6.82
N ARG A 38 -2.35 14.12 6.72
CA ARG A 38 -1.25 14.68 7.52
C ARG A 38 -1.51 14.45 9.01
N GLY A 39 -0.46 14.10 9.74
CA GLY A 39 -0.55 13.67 11.14
C GLY A 39 -0.81 12.17 11.34
N ARG A 40 -1.09 11.42 10.27
CA ARG A 40 -1.27 9.96 10.29
C ARG A 40 -0.11 9.26 9.58
N VAL A 41 0.22 8.06 10.01
CA VAL A 41 1.09 7.14 9.26
C VAL A 41 0.23 6.44 8.22
N VAL A 42 0.69 6.35 6.98
CA VAL A 42 -0.10 5.79 5.87
C VAL A 42 0.64 4.62 5.24
N LEU A 43 -0.01 3.46 5.16
CA LEU A 43 0.47 2.30 4.41
C LEU A 43 -0.40 2.10 3.18
N ILE A 44 0.17 2.33 2.00
CA ILE A 44 -0.50 2.06 0.72
C ILE A 44 -0.04 0.70 0.20
N ARG A 45 -0.98 -0.16 -0.20
CA ARG A 45 -0.70 -1.40 -0.92
C ARG A 45 -1.39 -1.40 -2.28
N PHE A 46 -0.61 -1.46 -3.36
CA PHE A 46 -1.14 -1.79 -4.68
C PHE A 46 -1.41 -3.29 -4.78
N PHE A 47 -2.62 -3.64 -5.16
CA PHE A 47 -3.05 -5.04 -5.24
C PHE A 47 -3.94 -5.27 -6.46
N MET A 48 -4.18 -6.52 -6.80
CA MET A 48 -4.99 -6.95 -7.93
C MET A 48 -5.99 -8.04 -7.51
N ASP A 49 -6.61 -8.66 -8.49
CA ASP A 49 -7.64 -9.68 -8.33
C ASP A 49 -7.31 -10.79 -7.33
N ALA A 50 -8.36 -11.46 -6.86
CA ALA A 50 -8.28 -12.55 -5.89
C ALA A 50 -7.44 -13.76 -6.36
N ASP A 51 -7.16 -13.86 -7.66
CA ASP A 51 -6.31 -14.92 -8.23
C ASP A 51 -4.81 -14.68 -8.06
N CYS A 52 -4.41 -13.48 -7.64
CA CYS A 52 -3.01 -13.18 -7.35
C CYS A 52 -2.55 -13.88 -6.06
N PRO A 53 -1.65 -14.88 -6.12
CA PRO A 53 -1.22 -15.61 -4.93
C PRO A 53 -0.45 -14.72 -3.93
N TYR A 54 0.34 -13.76 -4.44
CA TYR A 54 1.08 -12.81 -3.61
C TYR A 54 0.15 -11.82 -2.90
N CYS A 55 -0.89 -11.31 -3.59
CA CYS A 55 -1.86 -10.40 -2.99
C CYS A 55 -2.69 -11.11 -1.94
N ARG A 56 -3.17 -12.34 -2.26
CA ARG A 56 -3.91 -13.18 -1.32
C ARG A 56 -3.08 -13.50 -0.08
N GLY A 57 -1.81 -13.89 -0.26
CA GLY A 57 -0.93 -14.21 0.84
C GLY A 57 -0.55 -13.01 1.72
N THR A 58 -0.54 -11.78 1.16
CA THR A 58 -0.26 -10.56 1.92
C THR A 58 -1.50 -9.99 2.61
N ALA A 59 -2.70 -10.31 2.16
CA ALA A 59 -3.94 -9.75 2.72
C ALA A 59 -4.07 -9.91 4.24
N PRO A 60 -3.76 -11.08 4.85
CA PRO A 60 -3.79 -11.23 6.31
C PRO A 60 -2.86 -10.27 7.05
N ALA A 61 -1.68 -9.95 6.48
CA ALA A 61 -0.75 -9.01 7.08
C ALA A 61 -1.30 -7.59 7.09
N LEU A 62 -1.94 -7.15 6.00
CA LEU A 62 -2.57 -5.82 5.92
C LEU A 62 -3.72 -5.68 6.90
N ASN A 63 -4.55 -6.73 7.04
CA ASN A 63 -5.63 -6.77 8.02
C ASN A 63 -5.06 -6.69 9.44
N ALA A 64 -4.02 -7.48 9.76
CA ALA A 64 -3.38 -7.47 11.07
C ALA A 64 -2.79 -6.09 11.41
N TYR A 65 -2.13 -5.41 10.46
CA TYR A 65 -1.63 -4.05 10.69
C TYR A 65 -2.77 -3.04 10.91
N HIS A 66 -3.84 -3.15 10.13
CA HIS A 66 -5.01 -2.29 10.31
C HIS A 66 -5.61 -2.51 11.70
N ASP A 67 -5.88 -3.74 12.08
CA ASP A 67 -6.51 -4.09 13.36
C ASP A 67 -5.65 -3.68 14.57
N GLU A 68 -4.33 -3.84 14.47
CA GLU A 68 -3.41 -3.53 15.58
C GLU A 68 -3.13 -2.03 15.73
N PHE A 69 -3.10 -1.26 14.62
CA PHE A 69 -2.53 0.08 14.62
C PHE A 69 -3.49 1.20 14.19
N ALA A 70 -4.70 0.93 13.72
CA ALA A 70 -5.63 1.98 13.25
C ALA A 70 -5.93 3.00 14.35
N ASP A 71 -6.23 2.55 15.57
CA ASP A 71 -6.50 3.41 16.72
C ASP A 71 -5.26 4.17 17.21
N ARG A 72 -4.07 3.74 16.81
CA ARG A 72 -2.79 4.37 17.12
C ARG A 72 -2.33 5.37 16.07
N GLY A 73 -3.07 5.49 14.98
CA GLY A 73 -2.79 6.49 13.94
C GLY A 73 -2.30 5.95 12.60
N LEU A 74 -2.32 4.63 12.36
CA LEU A 74 -2.09 4.06 11.05
C LEU A 74 -3.36 4.14 10.20
N VAL A 75 -3.20 4.49 8.93
CA VAL A 75 -4.22 4.34 7.89
C VAL A 75 -3.68 3.39 6.83
N VAL A 76 -4.28 2.21 6.71
CA VAL A 76 -4.00 1.29 5.60
C VAL A 76 -4.91 1.65 4.44
N ILE A 77 -4.38 1.69 3.22
CA ILE A 77 -5.13 1.97 1.98
C ILE A 77 -4.78 0.92 0.93
N GLY A 78 -5.79 0.23 0.44
CA GLY A 78 -5.67 -0.61 -0.74
C GLY A 78 -5.88 0.20 -2.02
N MET A 79 -4.98 0.06 -3.00
CA MET A 79 -5.12 0.59 -4.35
C MET A 79 -5.30 -0.59 -5.30
N TYR A 80 -6.55 -0.86 -5.72
CA TYR A 80 -6.83 -1.92 -6.68
C TYR A 80 -6.33 -1.51 -8.06
N THR A 81 -5.41 -2.27 -8.60
CA THR A 81 -4.74 -1.99 -9.87
C THR A 81 -4.88 -3.22 -10.78
N PRO A 82 -5.73 -3.20 -11.81
CA PRO A 82 -5.97 -4.37 -12.67
C PRO A 82 -4.70 -4.82 -13.38
N LYS A 83 -4.58 -6.11 -13.65
CA LYS A 83 -3.43 -6.74 -14.35
C LYS A 83 -3.93 -7.54 -15.57
N PRO A 84 -3.07 -7.74 -16.56
CA PRO A 84 -1.66 -7.33 -16.70
C PRO A 84 -1.45 -5.87 -17.16
N HIS A 85 -2.49 -5.16 -17.49
CA HIS A 85 -2.47 -3.77 -18.00
C HIS A 85 -3.69 -2.98 -17.47
N PRO A 86 -3.69 -1.64 -17.61
CA PRO A 86 -4.87 -0.82 -17.34
C PRO A 86 -6.09 -1.32 -18.09
N ARG A 87 -7.23 -1.37 -17.41
CA ARG A 87 -8.54 -1.70 -18.01
C ARG A 87 -9.67 -1.14 -17.15
N GLU A 88 -10.83 -0.98 -17.76
CA GLU A 88 -12.03 -0.70 -16.99
C GLU A 88 -12.35 -1.85 -16.02
N VAL A 89 -12.80 -1.50 -14.86
CA VAL A 89 -13.27 -2.43 -13.81
C VAL A 89 -14.55 -1.89 -13.19
N THR A 90 -15.44 -2.78 -12.80
CA THR A 90 -16.65 -2.38 -12.09
C THR A 90 -16.39 -2.30 -10.57
N ALA A 91 -17.13 -1.44 -9.89
CA ALA A 91 -17.07 -1.38 -8.44
C ALA A 91 -17.40 -2.73 -7.76
N ASP A 92 -18.30 -3.50 -8.35
CA ASP A 92 -18.71 -4.82 -7.81
C ASP A 92 -17.61 -5.87 -7.96
N GLU A 93 -16.85 -5.85 -9.07
CA GLU A 93 -15.66 -6.70 -9.25
C GLU A 93 -14.64 -6.42 -8.12
N VAL A 94 -14.35 -5.15 -7.86
CA VAL A 94 -13.40 -4.78 -6.81
C VAL A 94 -13.93 -5.09 -5.42
N ARG A 95 -15.23 -4.84 -5.14
CA ARG A 95 -15.86 -5.23 -3.86
C ARG A 95 -15.80 -6.74 -3.63
N GLY A 96 -15.95 -7.54 -4.69
CA GLY A 96 -15.77 -9.00 -4.62
C GLY A 96 -14.37 -9.38 -4.12
N THR A 97 -13.34 -8.74 -4.67
CA THR A 97 -11.95 -8.95 -4.26
C THR A 97 -11.69 -8.45 -2.83
N VAL A 98 -12.19 -7.27 -2.47
CA VAL A 98 -12.12 -6.71 -1.12
C VAL A 98 -12.71 -7.68 -0.08
N LYS A 99 -13.89 -8.23 -0.38
CA LYS A 99 -14.55 -9.23 0.46
C LYS A 99 -13.74 -10.53 0.56
N ALA A 100 -13.19 -11.01 -0.55
CA ALA A 100 -12.37 -12.24 -0.58
C ALA A 100 -11.09 -12.11 0.25
N TYR A 101 -10.51 -10.90 0.33
CA TYR A 101 -9.34 -10.60 1.15
C TYR A 101 -9.68 -10.20 2.60
N GLY A 102 -10.94 -10.01 2.91
CA GLY A 102 -11.40 -9.58 4.22
C GLY A 102 -10.95 -8.16 4.60
N PHE A 103 -10.76 -7.27 3.62
CA PHE A 103 -10.33 -5.91 3.89
C PHE A 103 -11.44 -5.09 4.54
N THR A 104 -11.11 -4.44 5.67
CA THR A 104 -11.99 -3.53 6.41
C THR A 104 -11.55 -2.07 6.33
N PHE A 105 -10.38 -1.83 5.77
CA PHE A 105 -9.77 -0.52 5.56
C PHE A 105 -10.16 0.12 4.21
N PRO A 106 -9.88 1.41 3.99
CA PRO A 106 -10.18 2.12 2.75
C PRO A 106 -9.56 1.48 1.50
N VAL A 107 -10.37 1.39 0.42
CA VAL A 107 -9.93 0.84 -0.87
C VAL A 107 -10.36 1.75 -2.01
N ALA A 108 -9.39 2.19 -2.81
CA ALA A 108 -9.56 2.93 -4.05
C ALA A 108 -9.31 2.05 -5.27
N VAL A 109 -9.87 2.47 -6.41
CA VAL A 109 -9.67 1.86 -7.73
C VAL A 109 -8.70 2.71 -8.55
N ASP A 110 -7.62 2.11 -9.00
CA ASP A 110 -6.58 2.70 -9.87
C ASP A 110 -6.59 1.99 -11.24
N ALA A 111 -7.73 2.07 -11.94
CA ALA A 111 -8.01 1.33 -13.16
C ALA A 111 -7.06 1.68 -14.31
N ASP A 112 -6.65 2.93 -14.41
CA ASP A 112 -5.74 3.49 -15.41
C ASP A 112 -4.27 3.47 -15.00
N TRP A 113 -3.95 2.97 -13.79
CA TRP A 113 -2.63 2.98 -13.17
C TRP A 113 -2.07 4.37 -12.88
N GLY A 114 -2.90 5.39 -12.83
CA GLY A 114 -2.48 6.77 -12.58
C GLY A 114 -1.81 6.96 -11.22
N ALA A 115 -2.35 6.35 -10.16
CA ALA A 115 -1.73 6.36 -8.84
C ALA A 115 -0.46 5.49 -8.80
N LEU A 116 -0.49 4.29 -9.41
CA LEU A 116 0.67 3.40 -9.48
C LEU A 116 1.86 4.06 -10.18
N HIS A 117 1.64 4.70 -11.32
CA HIS A 117 2.67 5.46 -12.03
C HIS A 117 3.22 6.59 -11.16
N ARG A 118 2.34 7.47 -10.68
CA ARG A 118 2.71 8.67 -9.96
C ARG A 118 3.44 8.40 -8.64
N LEU A 119 3.04 7.36 -7.93
CA LEU A 119 3.62 7.03 -6.61
C LEU A 119 4.82 6.08 -6.70
N TRP A 120 4.88 5.26 -7.73
CA TRP A 120 5.84 4.17 -7.81
C TRP A 120 6.60 4.08 -9.14
N LEU A 121 5.96 3.72 -10.25
CA LEU A 121 6.65 3.32 -11.49
C LEU A 121 7.49 4.45 -12.10
N ASP A 122 6.98 5.69 -12.11
CA ASP A 122 7.69 6.83 -12.69
C ASP A 122 8.81 7.36 -11.78
N ARG A 123 8.83 6.94 -10.52
CA ARG A 123 9.80 7.39 -9.51
C ARG A 123 10.94 6.41 -9.31
N VAL A 124 10.75 5.15 -9.66
CA VAL A 124 11.75 4.08 -9.47
C VAL A 124 12.16 3.51 -10.83
N PRO A 125 13.32 3.93 -11.36
CA PRO A 125 13.81 3.38 -12.62
C PRO A 125 13.90 1.86 -12.55
N LYS A 126 13.31 1.17 -13.53
CA LYS A 126 13.30 -0.30 -13.63
C LYS A 126 12.56 -1.02 -12.49
N ALA A 127 11.56 -0.38 -11.88
CA ALA A 127 10.65 -1.07 -10.96
C ALA A 127 10.12 -2.35 -11.62
N LYS A 128 10.29 -3.50 -10.95
CA LYS A 128 9.94 -4.82 -11.51
C LYS A 128 8.53 -5.25 -11.14
N PHE A 129 8.03 -4.72 -10.04
CA PHE A 129 6.76 -5.15 -9.45
C PHE A 129 5.79 -3.98 -9.38
N THR A 130 4.54 -4.29 -9.57
CA THR A 130 3.43 -3.35 -9.49
C THR A 130 2.61 -3.52 -8.21
N SER A 131 2.80 -4.62 -7.48
CA SER A 131 2.15 -4.87 -6.18
C SER A 131 3.07 -4.43 -5.04
N SER A 132 3.48 -3.17 -5.04
CA SER A 132 4.34 -2.59 -4.00
C SER A 132 3.54 -2.09 -2.78
N SER A 133 4.22 -1.99 -1.64
CA SER A 133 3.72 -1.31 -0.45
C SER A 133 4.59 -0.10 -0.14
N LEU A 134 3.96 1.02 0.16
CA LEU A 134 4.61 2.30 0.47
C LEU A 134 4.20 2.74 1.87
N LEU A 135 5.15 2.90 2.79
CA LEU A 135 4.90 3.40 4.13
C LEU A 135 5.35 4.86 4.24
N ILE A 136 4.43 5.72 4.61
CA ILE A 136 4.53 7.18 4.58
C ILE A 136 4.36 7.70 6.00
N ASP A 137 5.22 8.60 6.44
CA ASP A 137 5.15 9.21 7.76
C ASP A 137 4.07 10.29 7.87
N ARG A 138 3.89 10.83 9.08
CA ARG A 138 2.91 11.88 9.42
C ARG A 138 3.09 13.18 8.66
N ARG A 139 4.29 13.42 8.11
CA ARG A 139 4.64 14.59 7.27
C ARG A 139 4.48 14.31 5.79
N GLY A 140 4.07 13.08 5.41
CA GLY A 140 3.90 12.66 4.02
C GLY A 140 5.21 12.31 3.32
N ILE A 141 6.23 11.92 4.07
CA ILE A 141 7.52 11.49 3.56
C ILE A 141 7.53 9.96 3.44
N LEU A 142 8.02 9.44 2.33
CA LEU A 142 8.18 8.00 2.13
C LEU A 142 9.33 7.47 3.00
N ARG A 143 9.03 6.53 3.88
CA ARG A 143 9.99 6.01 4.86
C ARG A 143 10.37 4.56 4.62
N HIS A 144 9.49 3.76 4.07
CA HIS A 144 9.75 2.34 3.78
C HIS A 144 9.03 1.90 2.51
N VAL A 145 9.63 0.95 1.80
CA VAL A 145 9.08 0.35 0.57
C VAL A 145 9.29 -1.16 0.61
N GLN A 146 8.20 -1.89 0.35
CA GLN A 146 8.25 -3.30 -0.01
C GLN A 146 7.91 -3.43 -1.50
N GLU A 147 8.89 -3.81 -2.32
CA GLU A 147 8.78 -3.81 -3.80
C GLU A 147 7.92 -4.97 -4.35
N GLY A 148 6.94 -5.40 -3.72
CA GLY A 148 6.13 -6.51 -4.19
C GLY A 148 6.44 -7.82 -3.47
N GLY A 149 5.98 -8.94 -4.05
CA GLY A 149 6.11 -10.22 -3.39
C GLY A 149 5.10 -10.43 -2.26
N LEU A 150 5.34 -11.47 -1.50
CA LEU A 150 4.58 -11.88 -0.32
C LEU A 150 5.31 -11.40 0.94
N TYR A 151 4.57 -10.80 1.86
CA TYR A 151 4.97 -10.70 3.25
C TYR A 151 3.82 -11.17 4.15
N ALA A 152 4.10 -12.08 5.05
CA ALA A 152 3.11 -12.63 5.98
C ALA A 152 3.78 -13.24 7.21
N LYS A 153 3.14 -13.10 8.36
CA LYS A 153 3.63 -13.57 9.65
C LYS A 153 3.98 -15.07 9.64
N ASP A 154 3.09 -15.86 9.07
CA ASP A 154 3.16 -17.32 9.08
C ASP A 154 3.56 -17.90 7.70
N ALA A 155 4.23 -17.12 6.85
CA ALA A 155 4.69 -17.59 5.55
C ALA A 155 5.72 -18.73 5.70
N ALA A 156 5.65 -19.71 4.81
CA ALA A 156 6.67 -20.78 4.75
C ALA A 156 8.06 -20.20 4.38
N ASP A 157 8.09 -19.19 3.50
CA ASP A 157 9.31 -18.50 3.11
C ASP A 157 9.85 -17.61 4.25
N PRO A 158 11.09 -17.85 4.72
CA PRO A 158 11.73 -17.03 5.73
C PRO A 158 11.88 -15.55 5.34
N GLN A 159 12.04 -15.23 4.04
CA GLN A 159 12.13 -13.85 3.58
C GLN A 159 10.78 -13.15 3.74
N ALA A 160 9.68 -13.79 3.36
CA ALA A 160 8.35 -13.22 3.54
C ALA A 160 8.00 -12.95 5.01
N ARG A 161 8.50 -13.77 5.95
CA ARG A 161 8.36 -13.50 7.39
C ARG A 161 9.20 -12.30 7.83
N ARG A 162 10.45 -12.21 7.36
CA ARG A 162 11.30 -11.02 7.64
C ARG A 162 10.66 -9.75 7.10
N ASP A 163 10.20 -9.77 5.87
CA ASP A 163 9.54 -8.61 5.25
C ASP A 163 8.28 -8.16 6.02
N TYR A 164 7.55 -9.11 6.61
CA TYR A 164 6.44 -8.79 7.52
C TYR A 164 6.94 -8.09 8.79
N GLU A 165 7.95 -8.63 9.45
CA GLU A 165 8.47 -8.04 10.70
C GLU A 165 9.14 -6.68 10.44
N ASP A 166 9.85 -6.51 9.34
CA ASP A 166 10.49 -5.25 8.95
C ASP A 166 9.44 -4.16 8.68
N MET A 167 8.35 -4.47 7.97
CA MET A 167 7.24 -3.54 7.78
C MET A 167 6.56 -3.20 9.11
N ARG A 168 6.31 -4.19 9.95
CA ARG A 168 5.71 -3.98 11.28
C ARG A 168 6.59 -3.10 12.16
N ALA A 169 7.90 -3.34 12.20
CA ALA A 169 8.85 -2.53 12.95
C ALA A 169 8.87 -1.08 12.46
N ALA A 170 8.89 -0.86 11.13
CA ALA A 170 8.82 0.47 10.55
C ALA A 170 7.51 1.20 10.90
N ILE A 171 6.37 0.51 10.91
CA ILE A 171 5.09 1.10 11.36
C ILE A 171 5.19 1.54 12.82
N VAL A 172 5.69 0.69 13.71
CA VAL A 172 5.83 0.99 15.15
C VAL A 172 6.76 2.20 15.37
N GLU A 173 7.89 2.25 14.64
CA GLU A 173 8.83 3.38 14.72
C GLU A 173 8.14 4.69 14.34
N LEU A 174 7.45 4.73 13.19
CA LEU A 174 6.78 5.95 12.72
C LEU A 174 5.61 6.38 13.61
N LEU A 175 4.91 5.43 14.22
CA LEU A 175 3.85 5.74 15.18
C LEU A 175 4.38 6.30 16.50
N ALA A 176 5.63 6.00 16.87
CA ALA A 176 6.30 6.55 18.04
C ALA A 176 6.89 7.96 17.81
N GLU A 177 7.08 8.36 16.55
CA GLU A 177 7.54 9.72 16.21
C GLU A 177 6.51 10.77 16.66
N PRO A 178 6.93 11.97 17.13
CA PRO A 178 6.00 13.03 17.49
C PRO A 178 5.18 13.45 16.25
N ALA A 179 3.93 13.85 16.50
CA ALA A 179 3.11 14.49 15.48
C ALA A 179 3.75 15.82 15.04
N PRO A 180 3.65 16.19 13.77
CA PRO A 180 4.20 17.44 13.25
C PRO A 180 3.48 18.67 13.83
#